data_03ef79c5cd1fafae6eb30c24fe87bb38
#
_entry.id   03ef79c5cd1fafae6eb30c24fe87bb38
#
_cell.length_a   1.000
_cell.length_b   1.000
_cell.length_c   1.000
_cell.angle_alpha   90.00
_cell.angle_beta   90.00
_cell.angle_gamma   90.00
#
_symmetry.space_group_name_H-M   'P 1'
#
loop_
_entity.id
_entity.type
_entity.pdbx_description
1 polymer ?
#
loop_
_entity_poly.entity_id
_entity_poly.type
_entity_poly.pdbx_seq_one_letter_code
_entity_poly.pdbx_strand_id
1 'polypeptide(L)'
;MNAHSNPGPVDFDLSRGRVERRASAEGKEGQDDQVVLVPLAALAGLEKAAGWEVLKQLVRSIGVSIGRRAGTRLGAARGVASATLEAVVSTLASEVAVSGWGALRLERWGRAMVLVIDHAPALPAGALAALIEGAIEAAAAREVHGVSLSPERATASSARVLIASEKTAERARRWLIEGASESDVLGRLSSANGGAS
;
A
#
# COMPACT_ATOMS: atom_id res chain seq x y z
N MET A 1 -12.15 6.33 -20.83
CA MET A 1 -10.74 6.00 -21.12
C MET A 1 -9.91 6.67 -20.06
N ASN A 2 -9.50 5.90 -19.04
CA ASN A 2 -8.66 6.43 -17.97
C ASN A 2 -7.22 6.46 -18.46
N ALA A 3 -6.68 7.65 -18.65
CA ALA A 3 -5.27 7.85 -18.86
C ALA A 3 -4.54 7.38 -17.59
N HIS A 4 -4.02 6.17 -17.61
CA HIS A 4 -3.05 5.75 -16.60
C HIS A 4 -1.85 6.68 -16.73
N SER A 5 -1.60 7.48 -15.69
CA SER A 5 -0.36 8.27 -15.61
C SER A 5 0.79 7.26 -15.62
N ASN A 6 1.46 7.16 -16.76
CA ASN A 6 2.61 6.27 -16.91
C ASN A 6 3.69 6.76 -15.93
N PRO A 7 4.11 5.95 -14.97
CA PRO A 7 5.24 6.31 -14.13
C PRO A 7 6.44 6.54 -15.04
N GLY A 8 7.14 7.64 -14.83
CA GLY A 8 8.31 7.96 -15.64
C GLY A 8 9.32 6.81 -15.70
N PRO A 9 10.11 6.71 -16.77
CA PRO A 9 11.08 5.63 -16.94
C PRO A 9 12.05 5.59 -15.76
N VAL A 10 12.40 4.39 -15.35
CA VAL A 10 13.47 4.16 -14.40
C VAL A 10 14.77 4.07 -15.20
N ASP A 11 15.71 4.94 -14.90
CA ASP A 11 17.06 4.92 -15.47
C ASP A 11 17.99 4.12 -14.58
N PHE A 12 18.73 3.22 -15.20
CA PHE A 12 19.80 2.48 -14.55
C PHE A 12 21.15 3.06 -15.02
N ASP A 13 21.77 3.87 -14.20
CA ASP A 13 23.14 4.32 -14.46
C ASP A 13 24.12 3.32 -13.83
N LEU A 14 24.48 2.30 -14.60
CA LEU A 14 25.40 1.25 -14.17
C LEU A 14 26.81 1.79 -13.89
N SER A 15 27.20 2.91 -14.53
CA SER A 15 28.53 3.50 -14.34
C SER A 15 28.68 4.17 -12.96
N ARG A 16 27.56 4.63 -12.40
CA ARG A 16 27.49 5.26 -11.08
C ARG A 16 26.86 4.35 -10.02
N GLY A 17 26.43 3.15 -10.42
CA GLY A 17 25.72 2.24 -9.53
C GLY A 17 24.41 2.82 -8.99
N ARG A 18 23.73 3.66 -9.78
CA ARG A 18 22.50 4.34 -9.38
C ARG A 18 21.29 3.85 -10.15
N VAL A 19 20.20 3.75 -9.44
CA VAL A 19 18.86 3.60 -10.02
C VAL A 19 18.13 4.91 -9.75
N GLU A 20 17.86 5.66 -10.80
CA GLU A 20 17.17 6.95 -10.71
C GLU A 20 15.81 6.85 -11.39
N ARG A 21 14.79 7.44 -10.80
CA ARG A 21 13.52 7.69 -11.47
C ARG A 21 13.60 9.04 -12.14
N ARG A 22 13.36 9.09 -13.45
CA ARG A 22 13.15 10.37 -14.10
C ARG A 22 11.89 11.00 -13.54
N ALA A 23 12.05 12.15 -12.87
CA ALA A 23 10.94 13.03 -12.59
C ALA A 23 10.27 13.40 -13.91
N SER A 24 8.95 13.38 -14.00
CA SER A 24 8.25 14.02 -15.10
C SER A 24 8.68 15.49 -15.17
N ALA A 25 8.85 16.02 -16.36
CA ALA A 25 9.54 17.28 -16.74
C ALA A 25 9.17 18.57 -15.96
N GLU A 26 8.33 18.51 -14.94
CA GLU A 26 7.85 19.66 -14.16
C GLU A 26 8.27 19.63 -12.68
N GLY A 27 9.04 18.65 -12.23
CA GLY A 27 9.43 18.50 -10.83
C GLY A 27 10.86 18.94 -10.54
N LYS A 28 11.04 19.82 -9.57
CA LYS A 28 12.37 20.14 -9.01
C LYS A 28 13.08 18.85 -8.60
N GLU A 29 14.32 18.67 -9.06
CA GLU A 29 15.23 17.64 -8.61
C GLU A 29 15.29 17.66 -7.07
N GLY A 30 14.70 16.67 -6.43
CA GLY A 30 14.76 16.46 -5.00
C GLY A 30 15.58 15.21 -4.68
N GLN A 31 16.24 15.23 -3.57
CA GLN A 31 17.08 14.15 -3.04
C GLN A 31 16.30 12.81 -2.82
N ASP A 32 14.97 12.83 -3.01
CA ASP A 32 14.06 11.69 -2.81
C ASP A 32 13.93 10.77 -4.05
N ASP A 33 14.62 11.07 -5.16
CA ASP A 33 14.50 10.29 -6.41
C ASP A 33 15.48 9.11 -6.48
N GLN A 34 16.44 9.05 -5.56
CA GLN A 34 17.35 7.93 -5.49
C GLN A 34 16.67 6.69 -4.90
N VAL A 35 16.63 5.60 -5.66
CA VAL A 35 16.01 4.34 -5.27
C VAL A 35 17.10 3.27 -5.10
N VAL A 36 16.99 2.49 -4.05
CA VAL A 36 17.83 1.30 -3.83
C VAL A 36 16.97 0.06 -4.05
N LEU A 37 17.45 -0.87 -4.87
CA LEU A 37 16.82 -2.18 -5.03
C LEU A 37 17.27 -3.09 -3.89
N VAL A 38 16.31 -3.52 -3.09
CA VAL A 38 16.56 -4.43 -1.97
C VAL A 38 16.06 -5.82 -2.35
N PRO A 39 16.91 -6.85 -2.35
CA PRO A 39 16.48 -8.23 -2.57
C PRO A 39 15.45 -8.66 -1.52
N LEU A 40 14.42 -9.39 -1.94
CA LEU A 40 13.39 -9.91 -1.02
C LEU A 40 13.98 -10.77 0.11
N ALA A 41 15.03 -11.54 -0.19
CA ALA A 41 15.76 -12.33 0.79
C ALA A 41 16.40 -11.47 1.91
N ALA A 42 16.81 -10.23 1.60
CA ALA A 42 17.36 -9.32 2.60
C ALA A 42 16.26 -8.83 3.57
N LEU A 43 15.04 -8.59 3.08
CA LEU A 43 13.90 -8.23 3.93
C LEU A 43 13.50 -9.40 4.84
N ALA A 44 13.48 -10.63 4.31
CA ALA A 44 13.25 -11.83 5.12
C ALA A 44 14.38 -12.07 6.14
N GLY A 45 15.61 -11.77 5.77
CA GLY A 45 16.77 -11.80 6.67
C GLY A 45 16.66 -10.79 7.81
N LEU A 46 16.15 -9.59 7.51
CA LEU A 46 15.92 -8.56 8.53
C LEU A 46 14.87 -8.98 9.55
N GLU A 47 13.75 -9.58 9.11
CA GLU A 47 12.76 -10.14 10.02
C GLU A 47 13.38 -11.14 11.00
N LYS A 48 14.19 -12.04 10.47
CA LYS A 48 14.86 -13.09 11.26
C LYS A 48 15.90 -12.53 12.24
N ALA A 49 16.64 -11.50 11.85
CA ALA A 49 17.72 -10.93 12.63
C ALA A 49 17.26 -9.88 13.65
N ALA A 50 16.30 -9.04 13.30
CA ALA A 50 15.89 -7.88 14.08
C ALA A 50 14.42 -7.94 14.56
N GLY A 51 13.66 -8.94 14.13
CA GLY A 51 12.29 -9.16 14.54
C GLY A 51 11.25 -8.47 13.67
N TRP A 52 10.01 -8.89 13.89
CA TRP A 52 8.84 -8.47 13.14
C TRP A 52 8.59 -6.95 13.15
N GLU A 53 8.69 -6.31 14.31
CA GLU A 53 8.38 -4.88 14.43
C GLU A 53 9.35 -4.00 13.63
N VAL A 54 10.61 -4.39 13.55
CA VAL A 54 11.62 -3.67 12.74
C VAL A 54 11.29 -3.80 11.25
N LEU A 55 10.96 -5.00 10.78
CA LEU A 55 10.53 -5.20 9.39
C LEU A 55 9.27 -4.39 9.08
N LYS A 56 8.28 -4.43 9.96
CA LYS A 56 7.02 -3.70 9.81
C LYS A 56 7.25 -2.18 9.70
N GLN A 57 8.10 -1.62 10.57
CA GLN A 57 8.46 -0.20 10.53
C GLN A 57 9.17 0.17 9.24
N LEU A 58 10.13 -0.64 8.79
CA LEU A 58 10.82 -0.42 7.53
C LEU A 58 9.84 -0.43 6.35
N VAL A 59 9.00 -1.45 6.26
CA VAL A 59 8.03 -1.59 5.16
C VAL A 59 7.00 -0.46 5.19
N ARG A 60 6.55 -0.02 6.38
CA ARG A 60 5.70 1.16 6.52
C ARG A 60 6.40 2.44 6.03
N SER A 61 7.69 2.62 6.34
CA SER A 61 8.47 3.77 5.85
C SER A 61 8.63 3.77 4.33
N ILE A 62 8.79 2.59 3.73
CA ILE A 62 8.75 2.44 2.26
C ILE A 62 7.38 2.86 1.73
N GLY A 63 6.30 2.43 2.37
CA GLY A 63 4.94 2.85 2.04
C GLY A 63 4.78 4.37 2.08
N VAL A 64 5.27 5.03 3.14
CA VAL A 64 5.26 6.50 3.26
C VAL A 64 5.99 7.16 2.09
N SER A 65 7.15 6.64 1.69
CA SER A 65 7.90 7.17 0.55
C SER A 65 7.10 7.03 -0.77
N ILE A 66 6.49 5.86 -1.00
CA ILE A 66 5.59 5.61 -2.14
C ILE A 66 4.42 6.60 -2.11
N GLY A 67 3.79 6.78 -0.95
CA GLY A 67 2.64 7.65 -0.76
C GLY A 67 2.95 9.13 -1.00
N ARG A 68 4.11 9.61 -0.55
CA ARG A 68 4.57 10.99 -0.82
C ARG A 68 4.69 11.25 -2.33
N ARG A 69 5.29 10.34 -3.09
CA ARG A 69 5.39 10.48 -4.53
C ARG A 69 4.00 10.50 -5.20
N ALA A 70 3.11 9.60 -4.79
CA ALA A 70 1.73 9.57 -5.26
C ALA A 70 1.00 10.88 -4.91
N GLY A 71 1.15 11.38 -3.68
CA GLY A 71 0.57 12.65 -3.22
C GLY A 71 1.05 13.86 -4.02
N THR A 72 2.35 13.92 -4.32
CA THR A 72 2.93 14.97 -5.17
C THR A 72 2.29 14.97 -6.56
N ARG A 73 2.12 13.80 -7.17
CA ARG A 73 1.45 13.66 -8.48
C ARG A 73 -0.03 14.07 -8.43
N LEU A 74 -0.73 13.68 -7.37
CA LEU A 74 -2.12 14.07 -7.16
C LEU A 74 -2.26 15.57 -6.92
N GLY A 75 -1.37 16.16 -6.12
CA GLY A 75 -1.35 17.59 -5.83
C GLY A 75 -1.08 18.43 -7.08
N ALA A 76 -0.17 17.99 -7.93
CA ALA A 76 0.11 18.65 -9.21
C ALA A 76 -1.11 18.60 -10.16
N ALA A 77 -1.94 17.53 -10.09
CA ALA A 77 -3.05 17.35 -10.98
C ALA A 77 -4.36 18.02 -10.51
N ARG A 78 -4.68 18.05 -9.22
CA ARG A 78 -6.03 18.44 -8.72
C ARG A 78 -6.09 19.02 -7.30
N GLY A 79 -4.99 19.13 -6.58
CA GLY A 79 -5.00 19.40 -5.15
C GLY A 79 -5.41 18.15 -4.34
N VAL A 80 -4.59 17.75 -3.36
CA VAL A 80 -4.77 16.50 -2.57
C VAL A 80 -6.10 16.46 -1.83
N ALA A 81 -6.61 17.60 -1.38
CA ALA A 81 -7.84 17.68 -0.58
C ALA A 81 -9.12 17.32 -1.36
N SER A 82 -9.10 17.39 -2.68
CA SER A 82 -10.25 17.09 -3.56
C SER A 82 -10.17 15.74 -4.28
N ALA A 83 -9.07 14.98 -4.07
CA ALA A 83 -8.91 13.69 -4.71
C ALA A 83 -9.86 12.65 -4.12
N THR A 84 -10.57 11.93 -4.98
CA THR A 84 -11.36 10.76 -4.56
C THR A 84 -10.41 9.64 -4.15
N LEU A 85 -10.89 8.73 -3.28
CA LEU A 85 -10.09 7.58 -2.89
C LEU A 85 -9.65 6.73 -4.10
N GLU A 86 -10.50 6.61 -5.09
CA GLU A 86 -10.20 5.91 -6.34
C GLU A 86 -9.02 6.55 -7.08
N ALA A 87 -8.96 7.87 -7.12
CA ALA A 87 -7.85 8.59 -7.73
C ALA A 87 -6.56 8.37 -6.94
N VAL A 88 -6.63 8.39 -5.61
CA VAL A 88 -5.50 8.08 -4.73
C VAL A 88 -5.01 6.66 -4.98
N VAL A 89 -5.91 5.66 -4.97
CA VAL A 89 -5.55 4.26 -5.19
C VAL A 89 -4.99 4.03 -6.59
N SER A 90 -5.57 4.65 -7.63
CA SER A 90 -5.06 4.53 -9.00
C SER A 90 -3.63 5.08 -9.14
N THR A 91 -3.34 6.21 -8.49
CA THR A 91 -2.00 6.78 -8.50
C THR A 91 -1.02 5.93 -7.68
N LEU A 92 -1.45 5.44 -6.51
CA LEU A 92 -0.66 4.51 -5.69
C LEU A 92 -0.37 3.21 -6.43
N ALA A 93 -1.33 2.67 -7.20
CA ALA A 93 -1.14 1.43 -7.95
C ALA A 93 0.07 1.50 -8.89
N SER A 94 0.23 2.64 -9.58
CA SER A 94 1.39 2.87 -10.44
C SER A 94 2.70 2.89 -9.64
N GLU A 95 2.73 3.59 -8.49
CA GLU A 95 3.91 3.69 -7.64
C GLU A 95 4.30 2.34 -6.99
N VAL A 96 3.31 1.59 -6.51
CA VAL A 96 3.48 0.26 -5.92
C VAL A 96 4.06 -0.70 -6.96
N ALA A 97 3.49 -0.72 -8.18
CA ALA A 97 3.94 -1.60 -9.26
C ALA A 97 5.39 -1.31 -9.69
N VAL A 98 5.73 -0.04 -9.92
CA VAL A 98 7.11 0.36 -10.30
C VAL A 98 8.11 0.09 -9.18
N SER A 99 7.67 0.11 -7.92
CA SER A 99 8.52 -0.23 -6.78
C SER A 99 8.64 -1.74 -6.54
N GLY A 100 8.04 -2.59 -7.38
CA GLY A 100 8.16 -4.05 -7.30
C GLY A 100 7.29 -4.71 -6.22
N TRP A 101 6.28 -4.02 -5.70
CA TRP A 101 5.41 -4.54 -4.64
C TRP A 101 4.16 -5.25 -5.16
N GLY A 102 4.01 -5.39 -6.49
CA GLY A 102 2.88 -6.05 -7.14
C GLY A 102 1.88 -5.06 -7.75
N ALA A 103 0.77 -5.58 -8.23
CA ALA A 103 -0.30 -4.80 -8.84
C ALA A 103 -1.41 -4.50 -7.83
N LEU A 104 -1.59 -3.23 -7.49
CA LEU A 104 -2.58 -2.78 -6.52
C LEU A 104 -3.92 -2.52 -7.21
N ARG A 105 -5.01 -3.06 -6.66
CA ARG A 105 -6.39 -2.76 -7.07
C ARG A 105 -7.31 -2.60 -5.89
N LEU A 106 -8.41 -1.87 -6.07
CA LEU A 106 -9.45 -1.63 -5.08
C LEU A 106 -10.64 -2.58 -5.32
N GLU A 107 -11.06 -3.26 -4.27
CA GLU A 107 -12.34 -3.96 -4.19
C GLU A 107 -13.25 -3.28 -3.17
N ARG A 108 -14.53 -3.22 -3.49
CA ARG A 108 -15.57 -2.71 -2.57
C ARG A 108 -16.48 -3.84 -2.12
N TRP A 109 -16.64 -3.96 -0.81
CA TRP A 109 -17.54 -4.90 -0.17
C TRP A 109 -18.53 -4.12 0.68
N GLY A 110 -19.64 -3.67 0.08
CA GLY A 110 -20.52 -2.70 0.70
C GLY A 110 -19.77 -1.39 0.97
N ARG A 111 -19.60 -1.03 2.25
CA ARG A 111 -18.82 0.14 2.67
C ARG A 111 -17.36 -0.19 3.00
N ALA A 112 -17.01 -1.47 3.09
CA ALA A 112 -15.64 -1.87 3.34
C ALA A 112 -14.80 -1.72 2.06
N MET A 113 -13.61 -1.19 2.23
CA MET A 113 -12.63 -1.01 1.17
C MET A 113 -11.50 -2.00 1.38
N VAL A 114 -11.28 -2.85 0.40
CA VAL A 114 -10.21 -3.84 0.40
C VAL A 114 -9.26 -3.53 -0.73
N LEU A 115 -8.00 -3.35 -0.38
CA LEU A 115 -6.92 -3.26 -1.35
C LEU A 115 -6.32 -4.63 -1.57
N VAL A 116 -6.24 -5.02 -2.82
CA VAL A 116 -5.66 -6.29 -3.24
C VAL A 116 -4.34 -6.00 -3.94
N ILE A 117 -3.30 -6.70 -3.54
CA ILE A 117 -1.99 -6.65 -4.17
C ILE A 117 -1.79 -7.98 -4.87
N ASP A 118 -1.98 -8.01 -6.18
CA ASP A 118 -1.69 -9.18 -7.00
C ASP A 118 -0.18 -9.26 -7.25
N HIS A 119 0.36 -10.47 -7.31
CA HIS A 119 1.82 -10.71 -7.39
C HIS A 119 2.60 -10.08 -6.22
N ALA A 120 2.00 -10.06 -5.05
CA ALA A 120 2.63 -9.54 -3.84
C ALA A 120 3.92 -10.29 -3.50
N PRO A 121 4.96 -9.61 -3.00
CA PRO A 121 6.16 -10.29 -2.53
C PRO A 121 5.83 -11.22 -1.35
N ALA A 122 6.56 -12.33 -1.24
CA ALA A 122 6.38 -13.33 -0.18
C ALA A 122 6.88 -12.81 1.18
N LEU A 123 6.19 -11.83 1.72
CA LEU A 123 6.39 -11.24 3.04
C LEU A 123 5.22 -11.59 3.97
N PRO A 124 5.40 -11.45 5.29
CA PRO A 124 4.29 -11.54 6.21
C PRO A 124 3.16 -10.58 5.82
N ALA A 125 1.93 -11.06 5.86
CA ALA A 125 0.77 -10.30 5.39
C ALA A 125 0.59 -8.95 6.13
N GLY A 126 0.96 -8.89 7.40
CA GLY A 126 0.97 -7.64 8.17
C GLY A 126 2.00 -6.61 7.67
N ALA A 127 3.10 -7.03 7.01
CA ALA A 127 4.05 -6.11 6.41
C ALA A 127 3.42 -5.38 5.21
N LEU A 128 2.67 -6.11 4.38
CA LEU A 128 1.96 -5.52 3.26
C LEU A 128 0.84 -4.56 3.73
N ALA A 129 0.16 -4.90 4.83
CA ALA A 129 -0.80 -3.99 5.45
C ALA A 129 -0.12 -2.69 5.92
N ALA A 130 1.06 -2.78 6.54
CA ALA A 130 1.84 -1.61 6.97
C ALA A 130 2.35 -0.76 5.79
N LEU A 131 2.74 -1.40 4.67
CA LEU A 131 3.08 -0.71 3.42
C LEU A 131 1.93 0.17 2.95
N ILE A 132 0.75 -0.44 2.83
CA ILE A 132 -0.45 0.23 2.31
C ILE A 132 -0.92 1.34 3.25
N GLU A 133 -0.90 1.08 4.57
CA GLU A 133 -1.23 2.08 5.59
C GLU A 133 -0.36 3.33 5.43
N GLY A 134 0.97 3.16 5.45
CA GLY A 134 1.90 4.26 5.25
C GLY A 134 1.75 4.97 3.90
N ALA A 135 1.44 4.22 2.84
CA ALA A 135 1.27 4.78 1.50
C ALA A 135 0.00 5.65 1.41
N ILE A 136 -1.13 5.18 1.93
CA ILE A 136 -2.38 5.95 1.90
C ILE A 136 -2.29 7.18 2.80
N GLU A 137 -1.77 7.04 4.03
CA GLU A 137 -1.61 8.18 4.94
C GLU A 137 -0.79 9.29 4.30
N ALA A 138 0.35 8.94 3.70
CA ALA A 138 1.22 9.92 3.07
C ALA A 138 0.64 10.52 1.77
N ALA A 139 -0.14 9.74 1.00
CA ALA A 139 -0.75 10.22 -0.24
C ALA A 139 -1.98 11.08 -0.02
N ALA A 140 -2.81 10.75 0.99
CA ALA A 140 -4.10 11.39 1.21
C ALA A 140 -4.11 12.33 2.42
N ALA A 141 -3.02 12.41 3.19
CA ALA A 141 -2.94 13.13 4.47
C ALA A 141 -4.08 12.77 5.43
N ARG A 142 -4.47 11.50 5.44
CA ARG A 142 -5.55 10.95 6.28
C ARG A 142 -5.05 9.73 7.01
N GLU A 143 -5.29 9.69 8.31
CA GLU A 143 -5.04 8.52 9.12
C GLU A 143 -5.96 7.36 8.70
N VAL A 144 -5.35 6.22 8.44
CA VAL A 144 -6.03 4.98 8.08
C VAL A 144 -5.35 3.80 8.76
N HIS A 145 -6.09 2.72 8.92
CA HIS A 145 -5.56 1.49 9.50
C HIS A 145 -5.74 0.33 8.54
N GLY A 146 -4.63 -0.35 8.25
CA GLY A 146 -4.59 -1.55 7.44
C GLY A 146 -4.78 -2.80 8.30
N VAL A 147 -5.65 -3.70 7.83
CA VAL A 147 -5.82 -5.03 8.43
C VAL A 147 -5.61 -6.07 7.34
N SER A 148 -4.62 -6.93 7.50
CA SER A 148 -4.46 -8.06 6.58
C SER A 148 -5.63 -9.02 6.75
N LEU A 149 -6.29 -9.32 5.63
CA LEU A 149 -7.33 -10.35 5.54
C LEU A 149 -6.76 -11.69 5.06
N SER A 150 -5.54 -11.68 4.54
CA SER A 150 -4.85 -12.88 4.07
C SER A 150 -4.23 -13.64 5.25
N PRO A 151 -4.07 -14.98 5.15
CA PRO A 151 -3.36 -15.75 6.16
C PRO A 151 -1.94 -15.24 6.37
N GLU A 152 -1.32 -15.60 7.51
CA GLU A 152 -0.06 -15.05 8.04
C GLU A 152 1.09 -14.90 7.04
N ARG A 153 1.11 -15.74 6.01
CA ARG A 153 1.99 -15.55 4.85
C ARG A 153 1.16 -15.67 3.58
N ALA A 154 1.32 -14.71 2.71
CA ALA A 154 0.76 -14.80 1.36
C ALA A 154 1.42 -16.00 0.66
N THR A 155 0.80 -17.17 0.78
CA THR A 155 1.18 -18.39 0.03
C THR A 155 0.64 -18.34 -1.39
N ALA A 156 -0.34 -17.50 -1.62
CA ALA A 156 -0.90 -17.19 -2.92
C ALA A 156 -0.29 -15.88 -3.43
N SER A 157 -0.25 -15.72 -4.74
CA SER A 157 0.26 -14.55 -5.46
C SER A 157 -0.50 -13.25 -5.18
N SER A 158 -1.34 -13.19 -4.15
CA SER A 158 -2.11 -12.00 -3.79
C SER A 158 -2.23 -11.82 -2.27
N ALA A 159 -2.24 -10.56 -1.84
CA ALA A 159 -2.54 -10.16 -0.47
C ALA A 159 -3.74 -9.21 -0.45
N ARG A 160 -4.58 -9.32 0.58
CA ARG A 160 -5.78 -8.51 0.76
C ARG A 160 -5.71 -7.72 2.05
N VAL A 161 -5.87 -6.41 1.94
CA VAL A 161 -5.76 -5.47 3.06
C VAL A 161 -7.06 -4.66 3.16
N LEU A 162 -7.76 -4.82 4.27
CA LEU A 162 -8.90 -3.97 4.62
C LEU A 162 -8.37 -2.60 5.06
N ILE A 163 -8.91 -1.55 4.49
CA ILE A 163 -8.65 -0.16 4.89
C ILE A 163 -9.85 0.36 5.67
N ALA A 164 -9.61 0.80 6.88
CA ALA A 164 -10.68 1.17 7.80
C ALA A 164 -10.23 2.26 8.79
N SER A 165 -11.21 2.84 9.52
CA SER A 165 -10.94 3.62 10.72
C SER A 165 -10.40 2.71 11.83
N GLU A 166 -9.70 3.29 12.81
CA GLU A 166 -9.11 2.58 13.95
C GLU A 166 -10.11 1.61 14.61
N LYS A 167 -11.28 2.11 15.02
CA LYS A 167 -12.34 1.31 15.65
C LYS A 167 -12.79 0.12 14.80
N THR A 168 -12.86 0.30 13.48
CA THR A 168 -13.27 -0.78 12.56
C THR A 168 -12.13 -1.77 12.37
N ALA A 169 -10.91 -1.30 12.26
CA ALA A 169 -9.70 -2.13 12.15
C ALA A 169 -9.52 -3.00 13.40
N GLU A 170 -9.70 -2.45 14.59
CA GLU A 170 -9.62 -3.21 15.85
C GLU A 170 -10.67 -4.33 15.91
N ARG A 171 -11.92 -4.03 15.52
CA ARG A 171 -12.96 -5.06 15.45
C ARG A 171 -12.62 -6.16 14.45
N ALA A 172 -12.15 -5.79 13.27
CA ALA A 172 -11.75 -6.75 12.25
C ALA A 172 -10.60 -7.65 12.72
N ARG A 173 -9.56 -7.06 13.35
CA ARG A 173 -8.44 -7.82 13.95
C ARG A 173 -8.92 -8.80 15.02
N ARG A 174 -9.83 -8.36 15.89
CA ARG A 174 -10.41 -9.24 16.93
C ARG A 174 -11.13 -10.43 16.31
N TRP A 175 -11.99 -10.21 15.30
CA TRP A 175 -12.70 -11.31 14.65
C TRP A 175 -11.74 -12.29 13.96
N LEU A 176 -10.67 -11.80 13.33
CA LEU A 176 -9.65 -12.67 12.74
C LEU A 176 -8.92 -13.50 13.81
N ILE A 177 -8.58 -12.91 14.96
CA ILE A 177 -7.97 -13.63 16.10
C ILE A 177 -8.95 -14.69 16.65
N GLU A 178 -10.25 -14.40 16.66
CA GLU A 178 -11.31 -15.34 17.06
C GLU A 178 -11.57 -16.45 16.00
N GLY A 179 -10.83 -16.43 14.89
CA GLY A 179 -10.92 -17.46 13.84
C GLY A 179 -11.96 -17.17 12.75
N ALA A 180 -12.50 -15.96 12.69
CA ALA A 180 -13.40 -15.59 11.60
C ALA A 180 -12.66 -15.61 10.25
N SER A 181 -13.31 -16.13 9.22
CA SER A 181 -12.79 -16.06 7.85
C SER A 181 -12.85 -14.63 7.30
N GLU A 182 -12.11 -14.38 6.22
CA GLU A 182 -12.17 -13.12 5.48
C GLU A 182 -13.60 -12.77 5.08
N SER A 183 -14.34 -13.74 4.54
CA SER A 183 -15.74 -13.55 4.13
C SER A 183 -16.65 -13.19 5.31
N ASP A 184 -16.42 -13.78 6.49
CA ASP A 184 -17.17 -13.46 7.70
C ASP A 184 -16.90 -12.03 8.17
N VAL A 185 -15.62 -11.60 8.16
CA VAL A 185 -15.25 -10.23 8.52
C VAL A 185 -15.93 -9.23 7.59
N LEU A 186 -15.83 -9.44 6.28
CA LEU A 186 -16.43 -8.55 5.29
C LEU A 186 -17.97 -8.57 5.36
N GLY A 187 -18.58 -9.72 5.57
CA GLY A 187 -20.02 -9.86 5.78
C GLY A 187 -20.51 -9.09 7.00
N ARG A 188 -19.84 -9.22 8.15
CA ARG A 188 -20.15 -8.47 9.38
C ARG A 188 -19.99 -6.96 9.21
N LEU A 189 -18.97 -6.51 8.47
CA LEU A 189 -18.76 -5.08 8.20
C LEU A 189 -19.85 -4.52 7.28
N SER A 190 -20.32 -5.31 6.32
CA SER A 190 -21.41 -4.93 5.42
C SER A 190 -22.74 -4.84 6.17
N SER A 191 -23.03 -5.78 7.06
CA SER A 191 -24.30 -5.88 7.83
C SER A 191 -24.39 -4.83 8.95
N ALA A 192 -23.28 -4.55 9.65
CA ALA A 192 -23.26 -3.62 10.77
C ALA A 192 -23.63 -2.17 10.40
N ASN A 193 -23.66 -1.84 9.12
CA ASN A 193 -23.98 -0.52 8.60
C ASN A 193 -25.40 -0.44 7.97
N GLY A 194 -26.15 -1.54 7.94
CA GLY A 194 -27.54 -1.57 7.43
C GLY A 194 -28.61 -1.20 8.45
N GLY A 195 -28.26 -1.01 9.72
CA GLY A 195 -29.19 -0.81 10.81
C GLY A 195 -29.43 0.65 11.26
N ALA A 196 -28.98 1.63 10.49
CA ALA A 196 -29.23 3.05 10.76
C ALA A 196 -29.93 3.68 9.56
N SER A 197 -31.23 3.38 9.41
CA SER A 197 -32.20 4.11 8.58
C SER A 197 -33.32 4.60 9.46
#